data_df320b1eb5de64f3e4b164870653657e
#
_entry.id   df320b1eb5de64f3e4b164870653657e
#
_cell.length_a   1.000
_cell.length_b   1.000
_cell.length_c   1.000
_cell.angle_alpha   90.00
_cell.angle_beta   90.00
_cell.angle_gamma   90.00
#
_symmetry.space_group_name_H-M   'P 1'
#
loop_
_entity.id
_entity.type
_entity.pdbx_description
1 polymer ?
#
loop_
_entity_poly.entity_id
_entity_poly.type
_entity_poly.pdbx_seq_one_letter_code
_entity_poly.pdbx_strand_id
1 'polypeptide(L)'
;MLASNQSESIAAAQLEILRKMVSLISEKFLSRFDVINWAAPVPYFGDPCKAMIATVGLNPSDREFVNSEGDELTDTSRRFHTLTSLGLLNWSQLTSSQLESIHDSCTEYFLRNPYDAWFRPLDFLLKGTDDSFYSSLFHACHLDLIPYATAIKWAYLKPAQRQQLLSISAIFLGEVLKYSSIKILVLNGKTVVENFERAANVSFRKEQMDTWSLPRKNGNNIKGFSYEGCISRMGSIDIGREIHVLGYNHNIQSSYGVTTAVRISIQEWISSKAKGISN
;
A
#
# COMPACT_ATOMS: atom_id res chain seq x y z
N MET A 1 -7.24 -23.74 -20.83
CA MET A 1 -6.58 -24.62 -19.84
C MET A 1 -5.29 -24.06 -19.24
N LEU A 2 -4.28 -23.60 -20.02
CA LEU A 2 -3.03 -23.06 -19.41
C LEU A 2 -3.27 -21.76 -18.61
N ALA A 3 -4.07 -20.83 -19.09
CA ALA A 3 -4.37 -19.57 -18.40
C ALA A 3 -5.22 -19.77 -17.12
N SER A 4 -6.15 -20.74 -17.09
CA SER A 4 -6.93 -21.06 -15.90
C SER A 4 -6.05 -21.64 -14.78
N ASN A 5 -5.14 -22.56 -15.10
CA ASN A 5 -4.23 -23.15 -14.13
C ASN A 5 -3.25 -22.12 -13.52
N GLN A 6 -2.83 -21.12 -14.31
CA GLN A 6 -1.96 -20.06 -13.84
C GLN A 6 -2.70 -19.10 -12.89
N SER A 7 -3.94 -18.74 -13.20
CA SER A 7 -4.80 -17.90 -12.34
C SER A 7 -5.08 -18.57 -10.99
N GLU A 8 -5.43 -19.86 -10.98
CA GLU A 8 -5.63 -20.64 -9.75
C GLU A 8 -4.36 -20.73 -8.90
N SER A 9 -3.21 -20.90 -9.52
CA SER A 9 -1.91 -20.93 -8.84
C SER A 9 -1.57 -19.59 -8.18
N ILE A 10 -1.90 -18.46 -8.83
CA ILE A 10 -1.67 -17.11 -8.28
C ILE A 10 -2.60 -16.84 -7.09
N ALA A 11 -3.88 -17.15 -7.20
CA ALA A 11 -4.84 -17.00 -6.11
C ALA A 11 -4.43 -17.84 -4.87
N ALA A 12 -3.99 -19.07 -5.08
CA ALA A 12 -3.48 -19.93 -4.01
C ALA A 12 -2.23 -19.31 -3.34
N ALA A 13 -1.31 -18.72 -4.13
CA ALA A 13 -0.13 -18.05 -3.59
C ALA A 13 -0.51 -16.82 -2.74
N GLN A 14 -1.48 -16.01 -3.16
CA GLN A 14 -1.97 -14.86 -2.40
C GLN A 14 -2.60 -15.27 -1.05
N LEU A 15 -3.41 -16.34 -1.04
CA LEU A 15 -3.98 -16.89 0.19
C LEU A 15 -2.88 -17.40 1.14
N GLU A 16 -1.84 -18.04 0.60
CA GLU A 16 -0.71 -18.51 1.42
C GLU A 16 0.10 -17.35 2.02
N ILE A 17 0.33 -16.27 1.28
CA ILE A 17 0.94 -15.04 1.78
C ILE A 17 0.11 -14.47 2.94
N LEU A 18 -1.20 -14.36 2.75
CA LEU A 18 -2.12 -13.86 3.77
C LEU A 18 -2.12 -14.77 5.03
N ARG A 19 -2.09 -16.10 4.84
CA ARG A 19 -1.98 -17.07 5.94
C ARG A 19 -0.72 -16.86 6.77
N LYS A 20 0.43 -16.65 6.13
CA LYS A 20 1.69 -16.35 6.82
C LYS A 20 1.61 -15.04 7.60
N MET A 21 1.00 -13.99 7.04
CA MET A 21 0.81 -12.72 7.73
C MET A 21 -0.06 -12.89 8.99
N VAL A 22 -1.16 -13.65 8.91
CA VAL A 22 -2.05 -13.94 10.05
C VAL A 22 -1.30 -14.75 11.11
N SER A 23 -0.49 -15.72 10.72
CA SER A 23 0.31 -16.53 11.65
C SER A 23 1.21 -15.65 12.53
N LEU A 24 1.88 -14.64 11.95
CA LEU A 24 2.72 -13.72 12.72
C LEU A 24 1.96 -12.89 13.76
N ILE A 25 0.71 -12.53 13.50
CA ILE A 25 -0.14 -11.87 14.51
C ILE A 25 -0.43 -12.84 15.65
N SER A 26 -0.75 -14.10 15.33
CA SER A 26 -1.06 -15.15 16.31
C SER A 26 0.09 -15.43 17.28
N GLU A 27 1.32 -15.35 16.80
CA GLU A 27 2.54 -15.63 17.59
C GLU A 27 2.88 -14.55 18.61
N LYS A 28 2.02 -13.53 18.79
CA LYS A 28 2.25 -12.37 19.69
C LYS A 28 3.56 -11.61 19.42
N PHE A 29 4.29 -11.98 18.36
CA PHE A 29 5.53 -11.33 17.99
C PHE A 29 5.30 -9.86 17.62
N LEU A 30 4.20 -9.61 16.89
CA LEU A 30 3.85 -8.28 16.41
C LEU A 30 3.29 -7.36 17.50
N SER A 31 2.86 -7.87 18.65
CA SER A 31 2.39 -7.04 19.77
C SER A 31 3.44 -6.08 20.31
N ARG A 32 4.73 -6.38 20.08
CA ARG A 32 5.86 -5.51 20.46
C ARG A 32 5.98 -4.23 19.63
N PHE A 33 5.23 -4.14 18.53
CA PHE A 33 5.30 -3.06 17.55
C PHE A 33 4.03 -2.23 17.49
N ASP A 34 3.20 -2.28 18.54
CA ASP A 34 1.91 -1.58 18.59
C ASP A 34 0.97 -1.94 17.43
N VAL A 35 1.13 -3.13 16.84
CA VAL A 35 0.22 -3.67 15.83
C VAL A 35 -1.14 -3.98 16.47
N ILE A 36 -2.20 -3.60 15.80
CA ILE A 36 -3.58 -3.90 16.20
C ILE A 36 -3.83 -5.39 16.00
N ASN A 37 -3.74 -6.17 17.06
CA ASN A 37 -3.73 -7.63 17.02
C ASN A 37 -5.10 -8.29 16.72
N TRP A 38 -6.19 -7.54 16.81
CA TRP A 38 -7.53 -8.00 16.47
C TRP A 38 -7.95 -7.67 15.02
N ALA A 39 -7.18 -6.83 14.31
CA ALA A 39 -7.39 -6.46 12.92
C ALA A 39 -6.69 -7.47 11.98
N ALA A 40 -7.34 -7.87 10.90
CA ALA A 40 -6.70 -8.68 9.86
C ALA A 40 -5.58 -7.89 9.18
N PRO A 41 -4.51 -8.56 8.69
CA PRO A 41 -3.51 -7.90 7.86
C PRO A 41 -4.12 -7.46 6.52
N VAL A 42 -3.60 -6.37 5.97
CA VAL A 42 -4.04 -5.80 4.69
C VAL A 42 -2.88 -5.82 3.70
N PRO A 43 -2.70 -6.90 2.94
CA PRO A 43 -1.62 -7.02 1.97
C PRO A 43 -1.77 -6.05 0.79
N TYR A 44 -3.00 -5.67 0.44
CA TYR A 44 -3.34 -4.76 -0.65
C TYR A 44 -4.77 -4.22 -0.50
N PHE A 45 -5.03 -3.10 -1.16
CA PHE A 45 -6.33 -2.48 -1.35
C PHE A 45 -6.66 -2.51 -2.84
N GLY A 46 -7.60 -3.34 -3.25
CA GLY A 46 -7.87 -3.69 -4.66
C GLY A 46 -7.04 -4.87 -5.14
N ASP A 47 -7.33 -5.40 -6.32
CA ASP A 47 -6.78 -6.64 -6.85
C ASP A 47 -5.40 -6.42 -7.53
N PRO A 48 -4.28 -6.86 -6.93
CA PRO A 48 -2.95 -6.67 -7.50
C PRO A 48 -2.71 -7.52 -8.77
N CYS A 49 -3.55 -8.53 -9.03
CA CYS A 49 -3.45 -9.35 -10.23
C CYS A 49 -4.07 -8.69 -11.46
N LYS A 50 -4.95 -7.71 -11.24
CA LYS A 50 -5.56 -6.91 -12.31
C LYS A 50 -4.88 -5.55 -12.48
N ALA A 51 -4.21 -5.06 -11.44
CA ALA A 51 -3.58 -3.74 -11.43
C ALA A 51 -2.25 -3.74 -12.18
N MET A 52 -2.07 -2.79 -13.10
CA MET A 52 -0.80 -2.52 -13.76
C MET A 52 0.03 -1.48 -13.01
N ILE A 53 -0.64 -0.61 -12.27
CA ILE A 53 -0.04 0.44 -11.45
C ILE A 53 -0.54 0.30 -10.00
N ALA A 54 0.36 0.48 -9.04
CA ALA A 54 0.01 0.55 -7.63
C ALA A 54 0.60 1.80 -6.98
N THR A 55 -0.18 2.46 -6.13
CA THR A 55 0.39 3.44 -5.20
C THR A 55 0.91 2.72 -3.96
N VAL A 56 1.93 3.28 -3.32
CA VAL A 56 2.52 2.70 -2.11
C VAL A 56 2.43 3.68 -0.96
N GLY A 57 1.87 3.22 0.15
CA GLY A 57 1.81 3.88 1.45
C GLY A 57 2.76 3.27 2.46
N LEU A 58 2.56 3.60 3.71
CA LEU A 58 3.43 3.15 4.80
C LEU A 58 2.84 1.96 5.54
N ASN A 59 1.62 2.11 6.05
CA ASN A 59 0.83 1.06 6.72
C ASN A 59 -0.65 1.47 6.77
N PRO A 60 -1.57 0.50 6.86
CA PRO A 60 -2.99 0.79 7.02
C PRO A 60 -3.25 1.65 8.25
N SER A 61 -4.14 2.61 8.11
CA SER A 61 -4.61 3.41 9.25
C SER A 61 -5.51 2.56 10.15
N ASP A 62 -5.54 2.87 11.44
CA ASP A 62 -6.55 2.39 12.38
C ASP A 62 -7.98 2.73 11.91
N ARG A 63 -8.14 3.84 11.17
CA ARG A 63 -9.41 4.27 10.57
C ARG A 63 -10.01 3.28 9.57
N GLU A 64 -9.23 2.34 9.10
CA GLU A 64 -9.75 1.24 8.28
C GLU A 64 -10.56 0.22 9.11
N PHE A 65 -10.43 0.27 10.44
CA PHE A 65 -11.05 -0.68 11.38
C PHE A 65 -11.97 -0.03 12.40
N VAL A 66 -11.75 1.26 12.72
CA VAL A 66 -12.54 1.99 13.72
C VAL A 66 -13.09 3.32 13.19
N ASN A 67 -14.20 3.75 13.80
CA ASN A 67 -14.81 5.07 13.55
C ASN A 67 -14.06 6.21 14.26
N SER A 68 -14.62 7.42 14.29
CA SER A 68 -14.03 8.59 14.95
C SER A 68 -13.99 8.46 16.47
N GLU A 69 -14.90 7.70 17.04
CA GLU A 69 -15.05 7.44 18.47
C GLU A 69 -14.11 6.32 18.96
N GLY A 70 -13.52 5.54 18.02
CA GLY A 70 -12.67 4.39 18.31
C GLY A 70 -13.42 3.06 18.36
N ASP A 71 -14.71 3.05 18.01
CA ASP A 71 -15.50 1.83 17.94
C ASP A 71 -15.21 1.07 16.65
N GLU A 72 -15.25 -0.25 16.71
CA GLU A 72 -15.03 -1.12 15.55
C GLU A 72 -16.09 -0.88 14.46
N LEU A 73 -15.66 -0.78 13.21
CA LEU A 73 -16.55 -0.68 12.05
C LEU A 73 -17.28 -2.01 11.84
N THR A 74 -18.62 -1.95 11.84
CA THR A 74 -19.47 -3.13 11.71
C THR A 74 -20.34 -3.07 10.46
N ASP A 75 -20.92 -4.18 10.07
CA ASP A 75 -21.90 -4.31 8.99
C ASP A 75 -21.47 -3.61 7.69
N THR A 76 -22.28 -2.71 7.17
CA THR A 76 -22.03 -1.96 5.92
C THR A 76 -20.92 -0.93 6.04
N SER A 77 -20.55 -0.52 7.27
CA SER A 77 -19.43 0.38 7.50
C SER A 77 -18.07 -0.33 7.50
N ARG A 78 -18.05 -1.65 7.69
CA ARG A 78 -16.82 -2.44 7.76
C ARG A 78 -16.05 -2.39 6.44
N ARG A 79 -14.74 -2.13 6.53
CA ARG A 79 -13.82 -2.18 5.38
C ARG A 79 -13.05 -3.48 5.31
N PHE A 80 -12.44 -3.88 6.42
CA PHE A 80 -11.69 -5.13 6.56
C PHE A 80 -12.21 -6.00 7.69
N HIS A 81 -11.82 -7.25 7.68
CA HIS A 81 -12.18 -8.19 8.73
C HIS A 81 -11.37 -8.00 10.00
N THR A 82 -12.00 -8.39 11.11
CA THR A 82 -11.45 -8.38 12.46
C THR A 82 -11.75 -9.74 13.11
N LEU A 83 -11.18 -10.03 14.27
CA LEU A 83 -11.56 -11.21 15.04
C LEU A 83 -13.07 -11.22 15.32
N THR A 84 -13.63 -10.08 15.74
CA THR A 84 -15.07 -9.95 16.02
C THR A 84 -15.90 -10.23 14.77
N SER A 85 -15.57 -9.65 13.64
CA SER A 85 -16.34 -9.80 12.39
C SER A 85 -16.32 -11.23 11.83
N LEU A 86 -15.31 -12.03 12.20
CA LEU A 86 -15.18 -13.42 11.82
C LEU A 86 -15.67 -14.39 12.91
N GLY A 87 -16.14 -13.88 14.05
CA GLY A 87 -16.57 -14.70 15.19
C GLY A 87 -15.43 -15.49 15.83
N LEU A 88 -14.19 -14.99 15.77
CA LEU A 88 -13.00 -15.65 16.29
C LEU A 88 -12.58 -15.05 17.64
N LEU A 89 -12.08 -15.90 18.54
CA LEU A 89 -11.44 -15.48 19.77
C LEU A 89 -9.94 -15.16 19.55
N ASN A 90 -9.33 -15.83 18.58
CA ASN A 90 -7.94 -15.62 18.20
C ASN A 90 -7.68 -16.14 16.77
N TRP A 91 -6.62 -15.68 16.14
CA TRP A 91 -6.28 -16.00 14.75
C TRP A 91 -5.90 -17.47 14.50
N SER A 92 -5.53 -18.24 15.54
CA SER A 92 -5.22 -19.67 15.37
C SER A 92 -6.46 -20.53 15.01
N GLN A 93 -7.66 -19.98 15.17
CA GLN A 93 -8.92 -20.61 14.82
C GLN A 93 -9.35 -20.34 13.37
N LEU A 94 -8.56 -19.55 12.61
CA LEU A 94 -8.92 -19.12 11.26
C LEU A 94 -9.08 -20.33 10.32
N THR A 95 -10.24 -20.45 9.71
CA THR A 95 -10.53 -21.44 8.67
C THR A 95 -10.12 -20.93 7.27
N SER A 96 -10.05 -21.84 6.29
CA SER A 96 -9.76 -21.47 4.90
C SER A 96 -10.81 -20.54 4.31
N SER A 97 -12.11 -20.77 4.59
CA SER A 97 -13.19 -19.89 4.10
C SER A 97 -13.15 -18.49 4.71
N GLN A 98 -12.76 -18.37 5.98
CA GLN A 98 -12.55 -17.05 6.61
C GLN A 98 -11.31 -16.34 6.05
N LEU A 99 -10.25 -17.07 5.71
CA LEU A 99 -9.08 -16.54 5.03
C LEU A 99 -9.44 -15.99 3.64
N GLU A 100 -10.27 -16.71 2.89
CA GLU A 100 -10.84 -16.25 1.62
C GLU A 100 -11.65 -14.97 1.81
N SER A 101 -12.49 -14.89 2.83
CA SER A 101 -13.26 -13.68 3.16
C SER A 101 -12.36 -12.47 3.44
N ILE A 102 -11.22 -12.67 4.14
CA ILE A 102 -10.23 -11.60 4.35
C ILE A 102 -9.63 -11.18 3.00
N HIS A 103 -9.23 -12.13 2.16
CA HIS A 103 -8.70 -11.88 0.81
C HIS A 103 -9.68 -11.08 -0.03
N ASP A 104 -10.96 -11.50 -0.08
CA ASP A 104 -12.01 -10.81 -0.84
C ASP A 104 -12.22 -9.39 -0.32
N SER A 105 -12.13 -9.19 1.01
CA SER A 105 -12.22 -7.84 1.58
C SER A 105 -11.10 -6.91 1.11
N CYS A 106 -9.94 -7.44 0.79
CA CYS A 106 -8.82 -6.68 0.24
C CYS A 106 -8.97 -6.45 -1.26
N THR A 107 -9.29 -7.49 -2.04
CA THR A 107 -9.42 -7.39 -3.51
C THR A 107 -10.60 -6.51 -3.94
N GLU A 108 -11.70 -6.53 -3.20
CA GLU A 108 -12.92 -5.78 -3.47
C GLU A 108 -13.01 -4.44 -2.71
N TYR A 109 -11.93 -4.00 -2.09
CA TYR A 109 -11.94 -2.83 -1.21
C TYR A 109 -12.61 -1.61 -1.84
N PHE A 110 -12.27 -1.25 -3.06
CA PHE A 110 -12.79 -0.07 -3.75
C PHE A 110 -14.25 -0.21 -4.24
N LEU A 111 -14.80 -1.42 -4.23
CA LEU A 111 -16.19 -1.69 -4.63
C LEU A 111 -17.20 -1.55 -3.47
N ARG A 112 -16.72 -1.48 -2.22
CA ARG A 112 -17.59 -1.51 -1.03
C ARG A 112 -17.64 -0.18 -0.31
N ASN A 113 -16.76 0.05 0.64
CA ASN A 113 -16.75 1.23 1.50
C ASN A 113 -15.31 1.77 1.67
N PRO A 114 -14.64 2.23 0.59
CA PRO A 114 -13.26 2.70 0.69
C PRO A 114 -13.16 3.98 1.53
N TYR A 115 -12.01 4.20 2.12
CA TYR A 115 -11.72 5.47 2.81
C TYR A 115 -11.44 6.56 1.77
N ASP A 116 -12.48 7.06 1.14
CA ASP A 116 -12.45 8.01 0.03
C ASP A 116 -11.64 9.27 0.30
N ALA A 117 -11.71 9.80 1.52
CA ALA A 117 -10.94 10.99 1.90
C ALA A 117 -9.42 10.78 1.75
N TRP A 118 -8.95 9.52 1.90
CA TRP A 118 -7.57 9.13 1.70
C TRP A 118 -7.26 8.77 0.25
N PHE A 119 -8.12 7.97 -0.41
CA PHE A 119 -7.81 7.39 -1.71
C PHE A 119 -8.12 8.29 -2.90
N ARG A 120 -9.15 9.16 -2.86
CA ARG A 120 -9.44 10.06 -3.98
C ARG A 120 -8.31 11.03 -4.33
N PRO A 121 -7.55 11.60 -3.36
CA PRO A 121 -6.35 12.38 -3.70
C PRO A 121 -5.25 11.58 -4.38
N LEU A 122 -5.09 10.28 -4.08
CA LEU A 122 -4.14 9.39 -4.76
C LEU A 122 -4.64 8.99 -6.15
N ASP A 123 -5.92 8.67 -6.28
CA ASP A 123 -6.54 8.38 -7.57
C ASP A 123 -6.42 9.56 -8.55
N PHE A 124 -6.52 10.78 -8.04
CA PHE A 124 -6.28 11.98 -8.84
C PHE A 124 -4.88 11.99 -9.47
N LEU A 125 -3.85 11.50 -8.76
CA LEU A 125 -2.48 11.44 -9.29
C LEU A 125 -2.31 10.40 -10.39
N LEU A 126 -3.19 9.40 -10.47
CA LEU A 126 -3.19 8.38 -11.50
C LEU A 126 -3.92 8.82 -12.78
N LYS A 127 -4.62 9.96 -12.77
CA LYS A 127 -5.29 10.49 -13.96
C LYS A 127 -4.30 10.67 -15.11
N GLY A 128 -4.65 10.12 -16.28
CA GLY A 128 -3.82 10.17 -17.48
C GLY A 128 -2.89 8.97 -17.64
N THR A 129 -2.92 8.00 -16.72
CA THR A 129 -2.31 6.67 -16.89
C THR A 129 -3.32 5.65 -17.40
N ASP A 130 -4.57 6.04 -17.59
CA ASP A 130 -5.74 5.21 -17.86
C ASP A 130 -6.19 4.32 -16.68
N ASP A 131 -5.37 4.15 -15.64
CA ASP A 131 -5.67 3.35 -14.45
C ASP A 131 -6.33 4.18 -13.33
N SER A 132 -7.20 3.56 -12.55
CA SER A 132 -7.89 4.15 -11.40
C SER A 132 -8.27 3.09 -10.38
N PHE A 133 -8.36 3.47 -9.10
CA PHE A 133 -8.93 2.61 -8.06
C PHE A 133 -10.42 2.34 -8.26
N TYR A 134 -11.13 3.26 -8.93
CA TYR A 134 -12.58 3.26 -9.06
C TYR A 134 -13.07 2.87 -10.47
N SER A 135 -12.17 2.49 -11.36
CA SER A 135 -12.52 2.01 -12.69
C SER A 135 -12.95 0.55 -12.65
N SER A 136 -13.95 0.22 -13.48
CA SER A 136 -14.34 -1.18 -13.72
C SER A 136 -13.53 -1.86 -14.82
N LEU A 137 -12.76 -1.11 -15.61
CA LEU A 137 -12.03 -1.60 -16.77
C LEU A 137 -10.51 -1.59 -16.56
N PHE A 138 -10.00 -0.51 -15.96
CA PHE A 138 -8.58 -0.29 -15.75
C PHE A 138 -8.33 -0.15 -14.26
N HIS A 139 -7.61 -1.10 -13.70
CA HIS A 139 -7.47 -1.25 -12.27
C HIS A 139 -6.12 -0.74 -11.78
N ALA A 140 -6.17 0.18 -10.82
CA ALA A 140 -5.07 0.44 -9.92
C ALA A 140 -5.32 -0.24 -8.57
N CYS A 141 -4.28 -0.51 -7.81
CA CYS A 141 -4.39 -0.93 -6.41
C CYS A 141 -3.50 -0.07 -5.52
N HIS A 142 -3.64 -0.23 -4.21
CA HIS A 142 -2.75 0.39 -3.24
C HIS A 142 -2.09 -0.69 -2.40
N LEU A 143 -0.80 -0.52 -2.15
CA LEU A 143 0.01 -1.37 -1.28
C LEU A 143 0.54 -0.55 -0.13
N ASP A 144 0.73 -1.17 1.02
CA ASP A 144 1.49 -0.57 2.10
C ASP A 144 2.80 -1.34 2.31
N LEU A 145 3.86 -0.61 2.72
CA LEU A 145 5.14 -1.23 3.08
C LEU A 145 4.99 -2.22 4.22
N ILE A 146 4.01 -1.96 5.10
CA ILE A 146 3.70 -2.79 6.26
C ILE A 146 2.22 -3.14 6.21
N PRO A 147 1.85 -4.42 6.10
CA PRO A 147 0.46 -4.84 5.94
C PRO A 147 -0.36 -4.82 7.24
N TYR A 148 0.16 -4.24 8.30
CA TYR A 148 -0.45 -4.23 9.63
C TYR A 148 -0.81 -2.83 10.07
N ALA A 149 -2.05 -2.62 10.51
CA ALA A 149 -2.46 -1.40 11.17
C ALA A 149 -1.79 -1.29 12.56
N THR A 150 -1.42 -0.08 12.95
CA THR A 150 -0.81 0.18 14.26
C THR A 150 -1.69 1.10 15.10
N ALA A 151 -1.75 0.86 16.41
CA ALA A 151 -2.51 1.67 17.37
C ALA A 151 -1.96 3.08 17.53
N ILE A 152 -0.67 3.28 17.20
CA ILE A 152 -0.01 4.59 17.20
C ILE A 152 0.52 4.90 15.82
N LYS A 153 0.62 6.19 15.49
CA LYS A 153 1.17 6.62 14.20
C LYS A 153 2.63 6.15 14.05
N TRP A 154 3.01 5.75 12.85
CA TRP A 154 4.36 5.33 12.49
C TRP A 154 5.47 6.22 13.05
N ALA A 155 5.26 7.55 13.03
CA ALA A 155 6.25 8.51 13.52
C ALA A 155 6.58 8.35 15.01
N TYR A 156 5.68 7.77 15.81
CA TYR A 156 5.85 7.56 17.25
C TYR A 156 6.44 6.19 17.61
N LEU A 157 6.50 5.25 16.67
CA LEU A 157 7.23 3.99 16.86
C LEU A 157 8.73 4.26 17.06
N LYS A 158 9.39 3.50 17.93
CA LYS A 158 10.84 3.58 18.13
C LYS A 158 11.59 3.18 16.83
N PRO A 159 12.75 3.76 16.53
CA PRO A 159 13.51 3.43 15.33
C PRO A 159 13.76 1.93 15.14
N ALA A 160 14.12 1.21 16.21
CA ALA A 160 14.33 -0.24 16.16
C ALA A 160 13.05 -1.02 15.82
N GLN A 161 11.89 -0.61 16.38
CA GLN A 161 10.59 -1.23 16.05
C GLN A 161 10.26 -1.01 14.57
N ARG A 162 10.43 0.22 14.06
CA ARG A 162 10.21 0.53 12.64
C ARG A 162 11.08 -0.31 11.72
N GLN A 163 12.38 -0.45 12.05
CA GLN A 163 13.31 -1.24 11.25
C GLN A 163 12.94 -2.72 11.23
N GLN A 164 12.61 -3.31 12.38
CA GLN A 164 12.22 -4.71 12.47
C GLN A 164 10.91 -4.98 11.73
N LEU A 165 9.90 -4.13 11.92
CA LEU A 165 8.61 -4.26 11.25
C LEU A 165 8.75 -4.14 9.73
N LEU A 166 9.58 -3.21 9.27
CA LEU A 166 9.90 -3.03 7.85
C LEU A 166 10.61 -4.26 7.26
N SER A 167 11.60 -4.83 7.95
CA SER A 167 12.35 -6.00 7.48
C SER A 167 11.45 -7.23 7.30
N ILE A 168 10.52 -7.45 8.23
CA ILE A 168 9.57 -8.57 8.16
C ILE A 168 8.58 -8.34 7.01
N SER A 169 8.06 -7.13 6.92
CA SER A 169 7.02 -6.77 5.95
C SER A 169 7.56 -6.73 4.52
N ALA A 170 8.83 -6.39 4.31
CA ALA A 170 9.46 -6.38 3.00
C ALA A 170 9.39 -7.73 2.27
N ILE A 171 9.45 -8.85 3.01
CA ILE A 171 9.30 -10.20 2.46
C ILE A 171 7.89 -10.38 1.89
N PHE A 172 6.85 -9.98 2.64
CA PHE A 172 5.46 -10.09 2.19
C PHE A 172 5.17 -9.20 1.00
N LEU A 173 5.66 -7.95 1.02
CA LEU A 173 5.52 -7.05 -0.12
C LEU A 173 6.21 -7.64 -1.36
N GLY A 174 7.39 -8.23 -1.21
CA GLY A 174 8.09 -8.93 -2.29
C GLY A 174 7.29 -10.11 -2.84
N GLU A 175 6.68 -10.93 -1.99
CA GLU A 175 5.81 -12.04 -2.41
C GLU A 175 4.55 -11.51 -3.14
N VAL A 176 3.90 -10.46 -2.63
CA VAL A 176 2.75 -9.82 -3.32
C VAL A 176 3.16 -9.32 -4.70
N LEU A 177 4.27 -8.60 -4.82
CA LEU A 177 4.77 -8.08 -6.11
C LEU A 177 5.11 -9.22 -7.08
N LYS A 178 5.71 -10.30 -6.61
CA LYS A 178 6.04 -11.47 -7.42
C LYS A 178 4.81 -12.10 -8.08
N TYR A 179 3.69 -12.19 -7.34
CA TYR A 179 2.44 -12.79 -7.80
C TYR A 179 1.40 -11.74 -8.23
N SER A 180 1.82 -10.57 -8.68
CA SER A 180 0.96 -9.50 -9.17
C SER A 180 1.24 -9.19 -10.65
N SER A 181 0.33 -8.40 -11.27
CA SER A 181 0.52 -7.84 -12.62
C SER A 181 1.15 -6.46 -12.61
N ILE A 182 1.51 -5.93 -11.45
CA ILE A 182 2.00 -4.56 -11.26
C ILE A 182 3.33 -4.36 -11.99
N LYS A 183 3.39 -3.34 -12.84
CA LYS A 183 4.59 -2.89 -13.55
C LYS A 183 5.15 -1.58 -13.03
N ILE A 184 4.30 -0.77 -12.38
CA ILE A 184 4.66 0.56 -11.91
C ILE A 184 4.24 0.72 -10.46
N LEU A 185 5.16 1.19 -9.61
CA LEU A 185 4.88 1.62 -8.25
C LEU A 185 4.99 3.14 -8.13
N VAL A 186 4.03 3.77 -7.46
CA VAL A 186 4.03 5.21 -7.16
C VAL A 186 4.14 5.42 -5.65
N LEU A 187 5.30 5.83 -5.17
CA LEU A 187 5.60 5.98 -3.74
C LEU A 187 5.08 7.31 -3.20
N ASN A 188 4.18 7.27 -2.22
CA ASN A 188 3.46 8.43 -1.68
C ASN A 188 4.22 9.11 -0.53
N GLY A 189 5.10 10.04 -0.88
CA GLY A 189 5.76 10.91 0.08
C GLY A 189 7.14 10.44 0.54
N LYS A 190 7.94 11.38 1.04
CA LYS A 190 9.35 11.18 1.41
C LYS A 190 9.58 9.98 2.33
N THR A 191 8.75 9.82 3.37
CA THR A 191 8.89 8.73 4.34
C THR A 191 8.70 7.37 3.70
N VAL A 192 7.76 7.24 2.75
CA VAL A 192 7.54 6.00 2.01
C VAL A 192 8.74 5.71 1.13
N VAL A 193 9.24 6.70 0.36
CA VAL A 193 10.43 6.55 -0.49
C VAL A 193 11.61 6.06 0.32
N GLU A 194 11.98 6.74 1.42
CA GLU A 194 13.13 6.37 2.25
C GLU A 194 13.03 4.97 2.87
N ASN A 195 11.83 4.55 3.28
CA ASN A 195 11.64 3.20 3.82
C ASN A 195 11.60 2.15 2.72
N PHE A 196 11.07 2.47 1.54
CA PHE A 196 11.09 1.59 0.39
C PHE A 196 12.52 1.34 -0.10
N GLU A 197 13.34 2.38 -0.24
CA GLU A 197 14.76 2.26 -0.61
C GLU A 197 15.51 1.33 0.35
N ARG A 198 15.26 1.46 1.67
CA ARG A 198 15.84 0.56 2.68
C ARG A 198 15.35 -0.86 2.54
N ALA A 199 14.05 -1.07 2.33
CA ALA A 199 13.45 -2.39 2.20
C ALA A 199 13.90 -3.14 0.94
N ALA A 200 14.06 -2.42 -0.18
CA ALA A 200 14.51 -2.97 -1.46
C ALA A 200 16.04 -2.97 -1.59
N ASN A 201 16.77 -2.32 -0.67
CA ASN A 201 18.22 -2.11 -0.73
C ASN A 201 18.67 -1.43 -2.04
N VAL A 202 17.99 -0.34 -2.41
CA VAL A 202 18.25 0.45 -3.62
C VAL A 202 18.34 1.95 -3.29
N SER A 203 18.83 2.74 -4.23
CA SER A 203 18.74 4.21 -4.19
C SER A 203 18.19 4.70 -5.51
N PHE A 204 17.13 5.49 -5.45
CA PHE A 204 16.50 6.05 -6.64
C PHE A 204 17.19 7.32 -7.11
N ARG A 205 17.14 7.58 -8.42
CA ARG A 205 17.53 8.86 -8.99
C ARG A 205 16.58 9.92 -8.44
N LYS A 206 17.14 10.93 -7.76
CA LYS A 206 16.42 12.04 -7.17
C LYS A 206 16.65 13.30 -7.98
N GLU A 207 15.55 13.95 -8.38
CA GLU A 207 15.60 15.22 -9.11
C GLU A 207 14.79 16.30 -8.39
N GLN A 208 15.30 17.54 -8.35
CA GLN A 208 14.53 18.69 -7.85
C GLN A 208 13.54 19.14 -8.91
N MET A 209 12.28 19.26 -8.51
CA MET A 209 11.15 19.68 -9.36
C MET A 209 10.71 21.08 -8.92
N ASP A 210 11.07 22.10 -9.65
CA ASP A 210 10.79 23.49 -9.27
C ASP A 210 9.28 23.78 -9.21
N THR A 211 8.51 23.18 -10.12
CA THR A 211 7.04 23.27 -10.15
C THR A 211 6.35 22.60 -8.95
N TRP A 212 7.09 21.80 -8.17
CA TRP A 212 6.56 21.13 -6.96
C TRP A 212 6.92 21.89 -5.68
N SER A 213 7.51 23.07 -5.78
CA SER A 213 7.89 23.88 -4.62
C SER A 213 6.65 24.40 -3.91
N LEU A 214 6.61 24.24 -2.57
CA LEU A 214 5.50 24.73 -1.75
C LEU A 214 5.95 25.96 -0.96
N PRO A 215 5.37 27.15 -1.22
CA PRO A 215 5.71 28.35 -0.47
C PRO A 215 5.27 28.24 1.00
N ARG A 216 6.07 28.75 1.92
CA ARG A 216 5.77 28.86 3.34
C ARG A 216 5.71 30.31 3.77
N LYS A 217 4.85 30.63 4.74
CA LYS A 217 4.68 31.99 5.30
C LYS A 217 5.98 32.61 5.83
N ASN A 218 6.93 31.77 6.26
CA ASN A 218 8.24 32.21 6.78
C ASN A 218 9.33 32.38 5.68
N GLY A 219 8.95 32.34 4.41
CA GLY A 219 9.85 32.46 3.27
C GLY A 219 10.68 31.22 2.92
N ASN A 220 10.67 30.18 3.74
CA ASN A 220 11.38 28.93 3.46
C ASN A 220 10.49 27.97 2.66
N ASN A 221 10.68 27.92 1.34
CA ASN A 221 9.91 27.01 0.49
C ASN A 221 10.31 25.54 0.75
N ILE A 222 9.31 24.66 0.77
CA ILE A 222 9.55 23.21 0.75
C ILE A 222 9.84 22.82 -0.70
N LYS A 223 11.05 22.35 -0.97
CA LYS A 223 11.44 21.87 -2.29
C LYS A 223 10.70 20.61 -2.66
N GLY A 224 10.26 20.52 -3.91
CA GLY A 224 9.73 19.32 -4.52
C GLY A 224 10.84 18.43 -5.05
N PHE A 225 10.70 17.11 -4.90
CA PHE A 225 11.60 16.11 -5.46
C PHE A 225 10.83 14.96 -6.05
N SER A 226 11.24 14.53 -7.26
CA SER A 226 10.88 13.25 -7.84
C SER A 226 11.93 12.21 -7.53
N TYR A 227 11.50 10.94 -7.55
CA TYR A 227 12.36 9.77 -7.41
C TYR A 227 12.00 8.77 -8.50
N GLU A 228 13.00 8.19 -9.16
CA GLU A 228 12.79 7.27 -10.28
C GLU A 228 13.83 6.16 -10.28
N GLY A 229 13.40 4.94 -10.56
CA GLY A 229 14.27 3.78 -10.69
C GLY A 229 13.47 2.50 -10.94
N CYS A 230 14.15 1.37 -10.76
CA CYS A 230 13.55 0.05 -10.94
C CYS A 230 13.95 -0.86 -9.78
N ILE A 231 13.15 -1.88 -9.54
CA ILE A 231 13.46 -2.98 -8.64
C ILE A 231 13.17 -4.32 -9.32
N SER A 232 13.97 -5.32 -9.00
CA SER A 232 13.71 -6.73 -9.31
C SER A 232 13.67 -7.60 -8.05
N ARG A 233 13.93 -6.99 -6.89
CA ARG A 233 13.93 -7.65 -5.57
C ARG A 233 13.27 -6.75 -4.53
N MET A 234 12.64 -7.40 -3.52
CA MET A 234 12.14 -6.71 -2.32
C MET A 234 12.44 -7.59 -1.10
N GLY A 235 13.22 -7.06 -0.16
CA GLY A 235 13.79 -7.88 0.91
C GLY A 235 14.64 -9.03 0.35
N SER A 236 14.35 -10.27 0.76
CA SER A 236 15.00 -11.49 0.24
C SER A 236 14.32 -12.05 -1.02
N ILE A 237 13.18 -11.52 -1.44
CA ILE A 237 12.37 -12.08 -2.52
C ILE A 237 12.84 -11.55 -3.87
N ASP A 238 13.13 -12.46 -4.78
CA ASP A 238 13.30 -12.18 -6.21
C ASP A 238 11.90 -12.12 -6.85
N ILE A 239 11.57 -10.97 -7.44
CA ILE A 239 10.26 -10.73 -8.07
C ILE A 239 10.17 -11.45 -9.43
N GLY A 240 11.32 -11.78 -10.04
CA GLY A 240 11.39 -12.46 -11.34
C GLY A 240 11.16 -11.54 -12.53
N ARG A 241 10.97 -10.25 -12.31
CA ARG A 241 10.85 -9.20 -13.33
C ARG A 241 11.24 -7.84 -12.77
N GLU A 242 11.46 -6.89 -13.64
CA GLU A 242 11.66 -5.49 -13.27
C GLU A 242 10.30 -4.80 -13.05
N ILE A 243 10.24 -3.96 -11.99
CA ILE A 243 9.12 -3.08 -11.69
C ILE A 243 9.66 -1.66 -11.64
N HIS A 244 9.07 -0.75 -12.39
CA HIS A 244 9.41 0.66 -12.38
C HIS A 244 8.87 1.33 -11.12
N VAL A 245 9.67 2.23 -10.55
CA VAL A 245 9.34 2.95 -9.33
C VAL A 245 9.39 4.44 -9.61
N LEU A 246 8.27 5.11 -9.36
CA LEU A 246 8.10 6.56 -9.38
C LEU A 246 7.80 7.00 -7.95
N GLY A 247 8.32 8.13 -7.52
CA GLY A 247 8.05 8.65 -6.19
C GLY A 247 8.08 10.17 -6.13
N TYR A 248 7.47 10.72 -5.12
CA TYR A 248 7.48 12.15 -4.82
C TYR A 248 7.60 12.37 -3.31
N ASN A 249 8.15 13.53 -2.90
CA ASN A 249 8.43 13.80 -1.49
C ASN A 249 7.27 14.40 -0.70
N HIS A 250 6.24 14.92 -1.35
CA HIS A 250 5.12 15.56 -0.68
C HIS A 250 4.14 14.55 -0.10
N ASN A 251 3.60 14.82 1.08
CA ASN A 251 2.49 14.06 1.63
C ASN A 251 1.17 14.68 1.11
N ILE A 252 0.57 14.03 0.13
CA ILE A 252 -0.65 14.51 -0.56
C ILE A 252 -1.85 14.61 0.40
N GLN A 253 -1.90 13.78 1.43
CA GLN A 253 -2.97 13.76 2.42
C GLN A 253 -2.71 14.71 3.61
N SER A 254 -1.59 15.42 3.59
CA SER A 254 -1.27 16.37 4.68
C SER A 254 -2.22 17.55 4.72
N SER A 255 -2.72 17.87 5.91
CA SER A 255 -3.52 19.07 6.17
C SER A 255 -2.76 20.39 5.92
N TYR A 256 -1.45 20.37 5.83
CA TYR A 256 -0.61 21.52 5.48
C TYR A 256 -0.60 21.87 3.98
N GLY A 257 -1.44 21.18 3.20
CA GLY A 257 -1.83 21.59 1.87
C GLY A 257 -0.75 21.52 0.81
N VAL A 258 -0.70 20.41 0.10
CA VAL A 258 -0.12 20.41 -1.25
C VAL A 258 -1.11 21.12 -2.17
N THR A 259 -0.67 22.20 -2.84
CA THR A 259 -1.54 23.00 -3.70
C THR A 259 -2.06 22.19 -4.90
N THR A 260 -3.20 22.59 -5.46
CA THR A 260 -3.76 21.96 -6.65
C THR A 260 -2.77 21.99 -7.83
N ALA A 261 -2.03 23.08 -8.01
CA ALA A 261 -1.01 23.22 -9.07
C ALA A 261 0.10 22.16 -8.90
N VAL A 262 0.61 21.95 -7.69
CA VAL A 262 1.61 20.92 -7.40
C VAL A 262 1.05 19.52 -7.63
N ARG A 263 -0.19 19.25 -7.22
CA ARG A 263 -0.85 17.94 -7.49
C ARG A 263 -0.98 17.66 -8.98
N ILE A 264 -1.38 18.65 -9.78
CA ILE A 264 -1.49 18.55 -11.24
C ILE A 264 -0.09 18.25 -11.82
N SER A 265 0.94 18.99 -11.42
CA SER A 265 2.29 18.78 -11.94
C SER A 265 2.88 17.42 -11.58
N ILE A 266 2.58 16.88 -10.38
CA ILE A 266 2.95 15.50 -10.01
C ILE A 266 2.18 14.48 -10.88
N GLN A 267 0.88 14.69 -11.08
CA GLN A 267 0.02 13.84 -11.91
C GLN A 267 0.52 13.78 -13.36
N GLU A 268 0.83 14.93 -13.97
CA GLU A 268 1.37 15.04 -15.33
C GLU A 268 2.71 14.29 -15.46
N TRP A 269 3.58 14.44 -14.46
CA TRP A 269 4.85 13.71 -14.43
C TRP A 269 4.66 12.20 -14.35
N ILE A 270 3.79 11.71 -13.45
CA ILE A 270 3.47 10.28 -13.34
C ILE A 270 2.90 9.76 -14.66
N SER A 271 1.94 10.47 -15.25
CA SER A 271 1.30 10.10 -16.52
C SER A 271 2.33 10.00 -17.66
N SER A 272 3.22 11.00 -17.78
CA SER A 272 4.29 11.02 -18.80
C SER A 272 5.22 9.82 -18.65
N LYS A 273 5.64 9.50 -17.42
CA LYS A 273 6.53 8.36 -17.14
C LYS A 273 5.84 7.02 -17.40
N ALA A 274 4.60 6.85 -16.95
CA ALA A 274 3.83 5.62 -17.13
C ALA A 274 3.62 5.27 -18.61
N LYS A 275 3.31 6.27 -19.45
CA LYS A 275 3.18 6.08 -20.91
C LYS A 275 4.48 5.59 -21.56
N GLY A 276 5.63 6.07 -21.10
CA GLY A 276 6.94 5.63 -21.60
C GLY A 276 7.30 4.19 -21.20
N ILE A 277 6.66 3.64 -20.15
CA ILE A 277 6.88 2.27 -19.68
C ILE A 277 5.93 1.28 -20.35
N SER A 278 4.72 1.73 -20.72
CA SER A 278 3.69 0.88 -21.34
C SER A 278 3.89 0.61 -22.82
N ASN A 279 4.76 1.39 -23.48
CA ASN A 279 5.17 1.21 -24.87
C ASN A 279 6.44 0.36 -24.96
#